data_da51c0d087e5dabd847dea4a958eac9c
#
_entry.id   da51c0d087e5dabd847dea4a958eac9c
#
_cell.length_a   1.000
_cell.length_b   1.000
_cell.length_c   1.000
_cell.angle_alpha   90.00
_cell.angle_beta   90.00
_cell.angle_gamma   90.00
#
_symmetry.space_group_name_H-M   'P 1'
#
loop_
_entity.id
_entity.type
_entity.pdbx_description
1 polymer ?
#
loop_
_entity_poly.entity_id
_entity_poly.type
_entity_poly.pdbx_seq_one_letter_code
_entity_poly.pdbx_strand_id
1 'polypeptide(L)'
;MSGIWQTKRIIKNEMKTKLTNCVRIGLLSFMLGCLLTCCQGTAPSGNTGKKTSRTAIASNDSVKLIPDKVLNDASCVLAGLPVDKESGKLYALTQTKEWKNHARYMDQIWNVFQQTAPRVVAFSQTELEDINARCHTLFYPFGGPDFLFANAFFPEMDTYVLIGLEPAGSAPKVKHPSAETYRLYQNAVSDVLNLSFFNDMDKELANDTIDGVVPIYSLLMARGNRKIVSIKEVRLSEAGDLIEVRKGDTIRNGDCTGMEVCFFRPGTSRLQTLYYFCTDISNEGLQANKPLQAFMDRFDTEATATFVKSASYLMHEPSFSRIRETILRKSSAVIQDDSSIPLSCFDPEMWTVTLYGTFYKPISAFSQYSQPELRDAYQLGDPKPLNFRIGYARQSN
;
A
#
# COMPACT_ATOMS: atom_id res chain seq x y z
N MET A 1 16.62 7.98 -31.60
CA MET A 1 15.15 7.90 -31.37
C MET A 1 14.57 6.48 -31.47
N SER A 2 15.28 5.46 -31.94
CA SER A 2 14.78 4.07 -32.09
C SER A 2 14.78 3.22 -30.82
N GLY A 3 15.65 3.47 -29.86
CA GLY A 3 15.76 2.65 -28.63
C GLY A 3 14.59 2.79 -27.64
N ILE A 4 13.98 3.96 -27.56
CA ILE A 4 12.86 4.24 -26.63
C ILE A 4 11.58 3.49 -27.05
N TRP A 5 11.38 3.27 -28.35
CA TRP A 5 10.22 2.54 -28.87
C TRP A 5 10.30 1.02 -28.66
N GLN A 6 11.52 0.45 -28.71
CA GLN A 6 11.70 -0.98 -28.42
C GLN A 6 11.46 -1.27 -26.94
N THR A 7 11.97 -0.45 -26.03
CA THR A 7 11.76 -0.59 -24.59
C THR A 7 10.28 -0.48 -24.21
N LYS A 8 9.54 0.48 -24.79
CA LYS A 8 8.08 0.63 -24.55
C LYS A 8 7.24 -0.54 -25.07
N ARG A 9 7.66 -1.17 -26.18
CA ARG A 9 6.98 -2.35 -26.74
C ARG A 9 7.23 -3.61 -25.88
N ILE A 10 8.41 -3.73 -25.29
CA ILE A 10 8.78 -4.80 -24.36
C ILE A 10 7.96 -4.66 -23.08
N ILE A 11 7.87 -3.46 -22.48
CA ILE A 11 7.08 -3.19 -21.27
C ILE A 11 5.59 -3.50 -21.49
N LYS A 12 5.02 -3.12 -22.64
CA LYS A 12 3.61 -3.40 -22.96
C LYS A 12 3.33 -4.91 -23.13
N ASN A 13 4.26 -5.64 -23.74
CA ASN A 13 4.15 -7.09 -23.90
C ASN A 13 4.40 -7.83 -22.59
N GLU A 14 5.32 -7.37 -21.75
CA GLU A 14 5.59 -7.95 -20.43
C GLU A 14 4.43 -7.72 -19.46
N MET A 15 3.81 -6.53 -19.43
CA MET A 15 2.60 -6.30 -18.63
C MET A 15 1.45 -7.22 -19.06
N LYS A 16 1.20 -7.38 -20.38
CA LYS A 16 0.21 -8.35 -20.90
C LYS A 16 0.58 -9.79 -20.53
N THR A 17 1.86 -10.15 -20.62
CA THR A 17 2.33 -11.50 -20.32
C THR A 17 2.32 -11.78 -18.81
N LYS A 18 2.60 -10.80 -17.96
CA LYS A 18 2.52 -10.92 -16.50
C LYS A 18 1.07 -11.03 -16.03
N LEU A 19 0.15 -10.20 -16.54
CA LEU A 19 -1.29 -10.37 -16.27
C LEU A 19 -1.79 -11.76 -16.71
N THR A 20 -1.37 -12.20 -17.92
CA THR A 20 -1.75 -13.51 -18.48
C THR A 20 -1.08 -14.67 -17.73
N ASN A 21 0.10 -14.49 -17.16
CA ASN A 21 0.78 -15.53 -16.37
C ASN A 21 0.22 -15.66 -14.95
N CYS A 22 -0.20 -14.57 -14.30
CA CYS A 22 -0.96 -14.65 -13.05
C CYS A 22 -2.29 -15.40 -13.26
N VAL A 23 -2.99 -15.14 -14.36
CA VAL A 23 -4.21 -15.85 -14.76
C VAL A 23 -3.91 -17.32 -15.13
N ARG A 24 -2.78 -17.63 -15.79
CA ARG A 24 -2.39 -19.00 -16.14
C ARG A 24 -1.95 -19.85 -14.95
N ILE A 25 -1.30 -19.28 -13.95
CA ILE A 25 -0.93 -20.00 -12.72
C ILE A 25 -2.20 -20.35 -11.93
N GLY A 26 -3.19 -19.48 -11.87
CA GLY A 26 -4.52 -19.78 -11.33
C GLY A 26 -5.25 -20.88 -12.07
N LEU A 27 -5.21 -20.88 -13.43
CA LEU A 27 -5.87 -21.88 -14.27
C LEU A 27 -5.19 -23.27 -14.27
N LEU A 28 -3.87 -23.34 -14.15
CA LEU A 28 -3.16 -24.63 -14.03
C LEU A 28 -3.42 -25.33 -12.69
N SER A 29 -3.66 -24.60 -11.62
CA SER A 29 -4.04 -25.19 -10.32
C SER A 29 -5.48 -25.70 -10.33
N PHE A 30 -6.35 -25.19 -11.19
CA PHE A 30 -7.76 -25.61 -11.26
C PHE A 30 -7.98 -26.91 -12.06
N MET A 31 -7.08 -27.27 -12.98
CA MET A 31 -7.25 -28.47 -13.81
C MET A 31 -6.75 -29.77 -13.14
N LEU A 32 -6.07 -29.71 -11.98
CA LEU A 32 -5.54 -30.90 -11.32
C LEU A 32 -6.35 -31.35 -10.08
N GLY A 33 -7.44 -30.67 -9.75
CA GLY A 33 -8.25 -30.90 -8.54
C GLY A 33 -9.58 -31.63 -8.70
N CYS A 34 -9.98 -32.01 -9.90
CA CYS A 34 -11.28 -32.66 -10.15
C CYS A 34 -11.19 -34.17 -10.39
N LEU A 35 -10.65 -34.93 -9.47
CA LEU A 35 -10.91 -36.37 -9.34
C LEU A 35 -10.69 -36.75 -7.87
N LEU A 36 -11.78 -37.04 -7.19
CA LEU A 36 -11.99 -38.03 -6.16
C LEU A 36 -12.98 -37.59 -5.06
N THR A 37 -14.13 -38.18 -5.19
CA THR A 37 -15.02 -38.88 -4.23
C THR A 37 -15.85 -38.13 -3.20
N CYS A 38 -17.15 -38.30 -3.40
CA CYS A 38 -18.21 -38.31 -2.38
C CYS A 38 -17.88 -39.16 -1.15
N CYS A 39 -18.14 -38.65 0.05
CA CYS A 39 -18.74 -39.42 1.13
C CYS A 39 -19.48 -38.51 2.12
N GLN A 40 -20.73 -38.89 2.36
CA GLN A 40 -21.66 -38.31 3.33
C GLN A 40 -21.19 -38.60 4.77
N GLY A 41 -21.43 -37.66 5.67
CA GLY A 41 -21.26 -37.86 7.11
C GLY A 41 -21.90 -36.74 7.93
N THR A 42 -23.04 -37.04 8.49
CA THR A 42 -23.88 -36.42 9.52
C THR A 42 -23.25 -35.40 10.46
N ALA A 43 -24.01 -34.35 10.73
CA ALA A 43 -23.80 -33.35 11.79
C ALA A 43 -23.99 -33.96 13.22
N PRO A 44 -23.42 -33.32 14.23
CA PRO A 44 -24.20 -32.97 15.38
C PRO A 44 -24.09 -31.50 15.84
N SER A 45 -25.15 -31.11 16.47
CA SER A 45 -25.55 -29.83 17.02
C SER A 45 -24.67 -29.31 18.18
N GLY A 46 -24.57 -27.97 18.23
CA GLY A 46 -24.64 -27.25 19.50
C GLY A 46 -23.32 -26.98 20.22
N ASN A 47 -22.83 -25.73 20.14
CA ASN A 47 -22.53 -25.04 21.40
C ASN A 47 -22.42 -23.52 21.21
N THR A 48 -23.10 -22.80 22.04
CA THR A 48 -23.17 -21.35 22.18
C THR A 48 -21.83 -20.82 22.68
N GLY A 49 -21.09 -20.12 21.82
CA GLY A 49 -19.85 -19.41 22.16
C GLY A 49 -20.08 -17.90 22.18
N LYS A 50 -19.92 -17.29 23.32
CA LYS A 50 -20.04 -15.87 23.66
C LYS A 50 -19.43 -14.95 22.63
N LYS A 51 -20.23 -14.04 22.08
CA LYS A 51 -19.79 -12.81 21.43
C LYS A 51 -19.01 -11.96 22.44
N THR A 52 -17.73 -11.86 22.25
CA THR A 52 -16.93 -10.81 22.90
C THR A 52 -16.90 -9.60 21.96
N SER A 53 -17.89 -8.73 22.14
CA SER A 53 -17.82 -7.36 21.64
C SER A 53 -16.67 -6.67 22.39
N ARG A 54 -15.61 -6.27 21.69
CA ARG A 54 -14.65 -5.33 22.24
C ARG A 54 -15.33 -3.96 22.35
N THR A 55 -15.96 -3.73 23.47
CA THR A 55 -16.35 -2.39 23.91
C THR A 55 -15.05 -1.60 24.15
N ALA A 56 -14.92 -0.48 23.47
CA ALA A 56 -13.86 0.48 23.74
C ALA A 56 -14.01 0.95 25.20
N ILE A 57 -13.15 0.46 26.07
CA ILE A 57 -13.00 1.00 27.42
C ILE A 57 -12.07 2.19 27.29
N ALA A 58 -12.63 3.38 27.33
CA ALA A 58 -11.89 4.61 27.57
C ALA A 58 -11.33 4.55 28.99
N SER A 59 -10.11 4.06 29.17
CA SER A 59 -9.32 4.28 30.36
C SER A 59 -8.28 5.34 30.04
N ASN A 60 -8.32 6.43 30.78
CA ASN A 60 -7.43 7.60 30.71
C ASN A 60 -6.02 7.30 31.27
N ASP A 61 -5.53 6.09 31.13
CA ASP A 61 -4.13 5.74 31.34
C ASP A 61 -3.42 5.87 30.00
N SER A 62 -2.50 6.85 29.92
CA SER A 62 -1.60 7.01 28.78
C SER A 62 -0.78 5.73 28.60
N VAL A 63 -1.27 4.83 27.74
CA VAL A 63 -0.53 3.60 27.39
C VAL A 63 0.80 4.05 26.80
N LYS A 64 1.88 3.79 27.53
CA LYS A 64 3.24 4.08 27.05
C LYS A 64 3.55 3.14 25.90
N LEU A 65 3.52 3.67 24.68
CA LEU A 65 3.91 2.91 23.49
C LEU A 65 5.42 2.64 23.55
N ILE A 66 5.79 1.37 23.53
CA ILE A 66 7.19 0.92 23.60
C ILE A 66 7.60 0.45 22.20
N PRO A 67 8.59 1.09 21.56
CA PRO A 67 9.10 0.63 20.28
C PRO A 67 9.88 -0.68 20.44
N ASP A 68 9.75 -1.59 19.46
CA ASP A 68 10.64 -2.75 19.38
C ASP A 68 12.04 -2.30 18.94
N LYS A 69 13.01 -2.39 19.85
CA LYS A 69 14.37 -1.92 19.59
C LYS A 69 15.02 -2.65 18.42
N VAL A 70 14.82 -3.97 18.29
CA VAL A 70 15.47 -4.78 17.26
C VAL A 70 14.94 -4.40 15.87
N LEU A 71 13.60 -4.27 15.74
CA LEU A 71 12.96 -3.87 14.50
C LEU A 71 13.38 -2.44 14.08
N ASN A 72 13.40 -1.51 15.03
CA ASN A 72 13.77 -0.13 14.74
C ASN A 72 15.24 0.03 14.39
N ASP A 73 16.15 -0.66 15.09
CA ASP A 73 17.58 -0.62 14.77
C ASP A 73 17.86 -1.22 13.37
N ALA A 74 17.24 -2.36 13.04
CA ALA A 74 17.34 -2.94 11.71
C ALA A 74 16.81 -1.98 10.63
N SER A 75 15.66 -1.38 10.88
CA SER A 75 15.05 -0.38 9.98
C SER A 75 15.95 0.85 9.79
N CYS A 76 16.57 1.35 10.86
CA CYS A 76 17.51 2.45 10.78
C CYS A 76 18.74 2.10 9.93
N VAL A 77 19.32 0.91 10.12
CA VAL A 77 20.50 0.49 9.31
C VAL A 77 20.15 0.42 7.83
N LEU A 78 18.99 -0.15 7.47
CA LEU A 78 18.51 -0.21 6.07
C LEU A 78 18.16 1.17 5.53
N ALA A 79 17.69 2.07 6.38
CA ALA A 79 17.39 3.45 6.02
C ALA A 79 18.65 4.34 5.88
N GLY A 80 19.85 3.83 6.14
CA GLY A 80 21.07 4.64 6.20
C GLY A 80 21.09 5.59 7.38
N LEU A 81 20.38 5.28 8.46
CA LEU A 81 20.36 6.05 9.71
C LEU A 81 21.25 5.38 10.76
N PRO A 82 21.97 6.15 11.58
CA PRO A 82 22.82 5.58 12.61
C PRO A 82 22.01 4.86 13.68
N VAL A 83 22.66 3.92 14.35
CA VAL A 83 22.14 3.24 15.55
C VAL A 83 23.13 3.38 16.70
N ASP A 84 22.63 3.17 17.92
CA ASP A 84 23.44 3.28 19.14
C ASP A 84 24.47 2.14 19.26
N LYS A 85 25.53 2.37 20.04
CA LYS A 85 26.57 1.36 20.31
C LYS A 85 26.01 0.08 20.93
N GLU A 86 24.93 0.22 21.70
CA GLU A 86 24.21 -0.90 22.34
C GLU A 86 23.57 -1.86 21.33
N SER A 87 23.39 -1.44 20.08
CA SER A 87 22.90 -2.29 18.99
C SER A 87 23.94 -3.30 18.49
N GLY A 88 25.15 -3.31 19.06
CA GLY A 88 26.16 -4.33 18.88
C GLY A 88 26.59 -4.53 17.42
N LYS A 89 26.21 -5.68 16.82
CA LYS A 89 26.57 -6.01 15.43
C LYS A 89 26.02 -4.98 14.42
N LEU A 90 24.82 -4.45 14.63
CA LEU A 90 24.24 -3.43 13.76
C LEU A 90 25.03 -2.12 13.81
N TYR A 91 25.47 -1.71 15.02
CA TYR A 91 26.38 -0.58 15.16
C TYR A 91 27.69 -0.82 14.42
N ALA A 92 28.31 -2.00 14.55
CA ALA A 92 29.54 -2.34 13.83
C ALA A 92 29.38 -2.23 12.30
N LEU A 93 28.22 -2.64 11.76
CA LEU A 93 27.89 -2.48 10.34
C LEU A 93 27.88 -0.99 9.94
N THR A 94 27.34 -0.09 10.75
CA THR A 94 27.29 1.35 10.44
C THR A 94 28.67 2.01 10.40
N GLN A 95 29.72 1.34 10.88
CA GLN A 95 31.09 1.83 10.81
C GLN A 95 31.79 1.44 9.49
N THR A 96 31.23 0.49 8.71
CA THR A 96 31.82 0.04 7.45
C THR A 96 31.75 1.10 6.35
N LYS A 97 32.67 1.02 5.39
CA LYS A 97 32.72 1.92 4.22
C LYS A 97 31.47 1.74 3.36
N GLU A 98 31.05 0.52 3.15
CA GLU A 98 29.90 0.14 2.34
C GLU A 98 28.62 0.78 2.92
N TRP A 99 28.40 0.66 4.23
CA TRP A 99 27.26 1.27 4.87
C TRP A 99 27.31 2.82 4.83
N LYS A 100 28.48 3.41 5.05
CA LYS A 100 28.63 4.88 4.97
C LYS A 100 28.33 5.41 3.56
N ASN A 101 28.66 4.65 2.52
CA ASN A 101 28.29 4.99 1.15
C ASN A 101 26.77 4.86 0.94
N HIS A 102 26.16 3.80 1.46
CA HIS A 102 24.72 3.61 1.46
C HIS A 102 24.00 4.77 2.17
N ALA A 103 24.41 5.10 3.39
CA ALA A 103 23.81 6.19 4.16
C ALA A 103 23.85 7.53 3.40
N ARG A 104 24.99 7.86 2.80
CA ARG A 104 25.13 9.09 1.98
C ARG A 104 24.17 9.08 0.78
N TYR A 105 24.03 7.95 0.08
CA TYR A 105 23.09 7.83 -1.03
C TYR A 105 21.65 7.99 -0.54
N MET A 106 21.29 7.32 0.55
CA MET A 106 19.94 7.42 1.13
C MET A 106 19.62 8.86 1.58
N ASP A 107 20.58 9.60 2.09
CA ASP A 107 20.39 11.02 2.41
C ASP A 107 20.15 11.86 1.15
N GLN A 108 20.89 11.59 0.07
CA GLN A 108 20.69 12.31 -1.20
C GLN A 108 19.30 12.12 -1.78
N ILE A 109 18.82 10.87 -1.86
CA ILE A 109 17.47 10.60 -2.40
C ILE A 109 16.38 11.09 -1.46
N TRP A 110 16.60 11.01 -0.12
CA TRP A 110 15.65 11.52 0.85
C TRP A 110 15.50 13.05 0.78
N ASN A 111 16.58 13.76 0.49
CA ASN A 111 16.53 15.21 0.28
C ASN A 111 15.60 15.61 -0.89
N VAL A 112 15.48 14.78 -1.92
CA VAL A 112 14.51 15.01 -3.01
C VAL A 112 13.07 14.98 -2.47
N PHE A 113 12.75 14.00 -1.65
CA PHE A 113 11.44 13.94 -0.99
C PHE A 113 11.21 15.13 -0.06
N GLN A 114 12.21 15.53 0.73
CA GLN A 114 12.12 16.67 1.65
C GLN A 114 11.83 18.01 0.95
N GLN A 115 12.16 18.15 -0.32
CA GLN A 115 11.77 19.33 -1.12
C GLN A 115 10.27 19.34 -1.48
N THR A 116 9.66 18.17 -1.60
CA THR A 116 8.24 18.02 -1.95
C THR A 116 7.37 17.85 -0.71
N ALA A 117 7.85 17.17 0.31
CA ALA A 117 7.11 16.83 1.51
C ALA A 117 6.39 18.02 2.19
N PRO A 118 7.01 19.22 2.36
CA PRO A 118 6.32 20.35 2.98
C PRO A 118 5.07 20.78 2.22
N ARG A 119 5.07 20.66 0.89
CA ARG A 119 3.93 21.00 0.04
C ARG A 119 2.81 19.97 0.17
N VAL A 120 3.16 18.69 0.24
CA VAL A 120 2.20 17.60 0.51
C VAL A 120 1.60 17.76 1.90
N VAL A 121 2.41 18.06 2.90
CA VAL A 121 1.94 18.31 4.27
C VAL A 121 1.02 19.54 4.33
N ALA A 122 1.37 20.63 3.65
CA ALA A 122 0.50 21.80 3.57
C ALA A 122 -0.86 21.46 2.91
N PHE A 123 -0.85 20.71 1.79
CA PHE A 123 -2.07 20.23 1.15
C PHE A 123 -2.89 19.33 2.08
N SER A 124 -2.25 18.43 2.81
CA SER A 124 -2.90 17.57 3.81
C SER A 124 -3.57 18.39 4.94
N GLN A 125 -2.92 19.46 5.39
CA GLN A 125 -3.41 20.31 6.49
C GLN A 125 -4.47 21.32 6.07
N THR A 126 -4.59 21.64 4.79
CA THR A 126 -5.58 22.60 4.27
C THR A 126 -6.68 21.90 3.49
N GLU A 127 -6.34 21.26 2.38
CA GLU A 127 -7.33 20.67 1.47
C GLU A 127 -7.92 19.34 1.98
N LEU A 128 -7.18 18.61 2.84
CA LEU A 128 -7.63 17.33 3.41
C LEU A 128 -7.89 17.41 4.92
N GLU A 129 -7.97 18.60 5.51
CA GLU A 129 -8.16 18.77 6.96
C GLU A 129 -9.43 18.07 7.45
N ASP A 130 -10.55 18.29 6.77
CA ASP A 130 -11.83 17.67 7.11
C ASP A 130 -11.80 16.14 6.99
N ILE A 131 -11.11 15.61 5.98
CA ILE A 131 -10.96 14.16 5.77
C ILE A 131 -10.07 13.58 6.86
N ASN A 132 -8.95 14.20 7.16
CA ASN A 132 -8.03 13.77 8.22
C ASN A 132 -8.65 13.86 9.62
N ALA A 133 -9.65 14.75 9.82
CA ALA A 133 -10.35 14.89 11.09
C ALA A 133 -11.42 13.80 11.29
N ARG A 134 -12.13 13.38 10.24
CA ARG A 134 -13.27 12.46 10.35
C ARG A 134 -12.95 11.01 9.98
N CYS A 135 -11.98 10.78 9.09
CA CYS A 135 -11.62 9.43 8.66
C CYS A 135 -10.57 8.83 9.59
N HIS A 136 -10.71 7.53 9.82
CA HIS A 136 -9.80 6.74 10.66
C HIS A 136 -9.14 5.60 9.89
N THR A 137 -9.68 5.26 8.72
CA THR A 137 -9.16 4.22 7.82
C THR A 137 -8.76 4.83 6.48
N LEU A 138 -7.52 4.58 6.06
CA LEU A 138 -7.07 4.82 4.70
C LEU A 138 -7.04 3.51 3.93
N PHE A 139 -7.82 3.43 2.86
CA PHE A 139 -7.77 2.34 1.89
C PHE A 139 -6.94 2.75 0.67
N TYR A 140 -5.89 1.96 0.34
CA TYR A 140 -5.01 2.23 -0.79
C TYR A 140 -4.83 0.98 -1.65
N PRO A 141 -5.81 0.68 -2.56
CA PRO A 141 -5.89 -0.60 -3.27
C PRO A 141 -4.74 -0.90 -4.24
N PHE A 142 -3.98 0.10 -4.66
CA PHE A 142 -2.80 -0.06 -5.51
C PHE A 142 -1.57 0.54 -4.84
N GLY A 143 -1.54 0.47 -3.51
CA GLY A 143 -0.52 1.15 -2.71
C GLY A 143 0.88 0.54 -2.84
N GLY A 144 0.97 -0.80 -3.06
CA GLY A 144 2.28 -1.45 -3.08
C GLY A 144 3.15 -0.97 -1.92
N PRO A 145 4.42 -0.60 -2.14
CA PRO A 145 5.34 -0.10 -1.11
C PRO A 145 5.15 1.38 -0.72
N ASP A 146 4.12 2.09 -1.24
CA ASP A 146 3.97 3.54 -1.08
C ASP A 146 3.33 3.98 0.25
N PHE A 147 3.85 3.51 1.36
CA PHE A 147 3.45 4.02 2.67
C PHE A 147 3.81 5.49 2.85
N LEU A 148 4.89 5.96 2.23
CA LEU A 148 5.42 7.29 2.45
C LEU A 148 4.43 8.39 2.08
N PHE A 149 3.87 8.33 0.87
CA PHE A 149 2.86 9.29 0.43
C PHE A 149 1.52 9.06 1.12
N ALA A 150 1.12 7.79 1.35
CA ALA A 150 -0.07 7.49 2.14
C ALA A 150 -0.03 8.20 3.50
N ASN A 151 1.10 8.11 4.22
CA ASN A 151 1.26 8.75 5.52
C ASN A 151 1.49 10.26 5.44
N ALA A 152 2.04 10.79 4.34
CA ALA A 152 2.23 12.23 4.16
C ALA A 152 0.89 12.96 3.89
N PHE A 153 0.01 12.37 3.11
CA PHE A 153 -1.33 12.91 2.83
C PHE A 153 -2.30 12.68 4.00
N PHE A 154 -2.18 11.54 4.68
CA PHE A 154 -3.11 11.08 5.71
C PHE A 154 -2.38 10.68 6.99
N PRO A 155 -1.74 11.65 7.69
CA PRO A 155 -0.87 11.34 8.84
C PRO A 155 -1.62 10.85 10.08
N GLU A 156 -2.93 11.11 10.16
CA GLU A 156 -3.75 10.90 11.36
C GLU A 156 -4.68 9.68 11.28
N MET A 157 -4.51 8.82 10.28
CA MET A 157 -5.29 7.57 10.19
C MET A 157 -4.87 6.59 11.29
N ASP A 158 -5.84 5.88 11.88
CA ASP A 158 -5.58 4.78 12.81
C ASP A 158 -5.15 3.53 12.05
N THR A 159 -5.76 3.32 10.87
CA THR A 159 -5.55 2.13 10.05
C THR A 159 -5.23 2.51 8.61
N TYR A 160 -4.18 1.90 8.08
CA TYR A 160 -3.84 1.94 6.66
C TYR A 160 -4.00 0.53 6.09
N VAL A 161 -4.76 0.40 5.02
CA VAL A 161 -4.93 -0.88 4.29
C VAL A 161 -4.38 -0.70 2.89
N LEU A 162 -3.20 -1.25 2.64
CA LEU A 162 -2.53 -1.21 1.35
C LEU A 162 -2.60 -2.57 0.67
N ILE A 163 -2.81 -2.57 -0.63
CA ILE A 163 -2.81 -3.78 -1.46
C ILE A 163 -1.84 -3.58 -2.62
N GLY A 164 -1.14 -4.63 -2.99
CA GLY A 164 -0.26 -4.67 -4.15
C GLY A 164 -0.08 -6.11 -4.64
N LEU A 165 0.74 -6.29 -5.67
CA LEU A 165 1.11 -7.61 -6.21
C LEU A 165 2.49 -8.06 -5.75
N GLU A 166 3.26 -7.16 -5.15
CA GLU A 166 4.57 -7.47 -4.61
C GLU A 166 4.44 -8.36 -3.37
N PRO A 167 5.35 -9.34 -3.15
CA PRO A 167 5.34 -10.15 -1.94
C PRO A 167 5.36 -9.29 -0.68
N ALA A 168 4.58 -9.66 0.32
CA ALA A 168 4.59 -8.96 1.61
C ALA A 168 5.94 -9.07 2.32
N GLY A 169 6.57 -10.23 2.22
CA GLY A 169 7.85 -10.51 2.86
C GLY A 169 7.76 -10.64 4.38
N SER A 170 8.85 -10.36 5.07
CA SER A 170 8.93 -10.49 6.52
C SER A 170 9.55 -9.25 7.19
N ALA A 171 9.59 -9.26 8.52
CA ALA A 171 10.29 -8.24 9.29
C ALA A 171 11.74 -8.05 8.83
N PRO A 172 12.27 -6.81 8.82
CA PRO A 172 13.59 -6.51 8.30
C PRO A 172 14.68 -7.30 9.03
N LYS A 173 15.54 -7.98 8.23
CA LYS A 173 16.67 -8.77 8.72
C LYS A 173 17.96 -8.24 8.11
N VAL A 174 18.84 -7.75 8.95
CA VAL A 174 20.16 -7.27 8.51
C VAL A 174 21.21 -8.36 8.77
N LYS A 175 21.47 -9.18 7.76
CA LYS A 175 22.49 -10.25 7.81
C LYS A 175 23.61 -9.89 6.84
N HIS A 176 24.75 -9.39 7.33
CA HIS A 176 25.95 -9.12 6.54
C HIS A 176 25.67 -8.54 5.14
N PRO A 177 25.02 -7.38 5.06
CA PRO A 177 24.63 -6.81 3.78
C PRO A 177 25.87 -6.47 2.94
N SER A 178 25.85 -6.88 1.68
CA SER A 178 26.86 -6.51 0.68
C SER A 178 26.54 -5.14 0.08
N ALA A 179 27.48 -4.59 -0.68
CA ALA A 179 27.22 -3.39 -1.48
C ALA A 179 26.03 -3.58 -2.44
N GLU A 180 25.85 -4.79 -2.97
CA GLU A 180 24.72 -5.15 -3.82
C GLU A 180 23.39 -5.12 -3.05
N THR A 181 23.36 -5.65 -1.80
CA THR A 181 22.20 -5.56 -0.92
C THR A 181 21.75 -4.10 -0.74
N TYR A 182 22.69 -3.21 -0.41
CA TYR A 182 22.36 -1.80 -0.24
C TYR A 182 21.86 -1.16 -1.55
N ARG A 183 22.41 -1.54 -2.70
CA ARG A 183 21.97 -1.03 -3.99
C ARG A 183 20.52 -1.38 -4.29
N LEU A 184 20.08 -2.59 -3.94
CA LEU A 184 18.68 -3.00 -4.12
C LEU A 184 17.72 -2.13 -3.27
N TYR A 185 18.04 -1.88 -2.00
CA TYR A 185 17.27 -0.95 -1.17
C TYR A 185 17.26 0.48 -1.70
N GLN A 186 18.40 0.96 -2.22
CA GLN A 186 18.51 2.28 -2.83
C GLN A 186 17.60 2.42 -4.06
N ASN A 187 17.59 1.41 -4.93
CA ASN A 187 16.72 1.40 -6.11
C ASN A 187 15.25 1.40 -5.71
N ALA A 188 14.83 0.48 -4.83
CA ALA A 188 13.44 0.39 -4.37
C ALA A 188 12.94 1.71 -3.76
N VAL A 189 13.75 2.37 -2.94
CA VAL A 189 13.38 3.67 -2.34
C VAL A 189 13.37 4.77 -3.40
N SER A 190 14.33 4.78 -4.32
CA SER A 190 14.36 5.74 -5.44
C SER A 190 13.10 5.63 -6.30
N ASP A 191 12.62 4.42 -6.57
CA ASP A 191 11.42 4.19 -7.36
C ASP A 191 10.16 4.68 -6.65
N VAL A 192 10.02 4.43 -5.34
CA VAL A 192 8.93 4.99 -4.53
C VAL A 192 8.94 6.51 -4.57
N LEU A 193 10.12 7.14 -4.40
CA LEU A 193 10.25 8.60 -4.34
C LEU A 193 10.06 9.30 -5.70
N ASN A 194 10.48 8.66 -6.79
CA ASN A 194 10.36 9.19 -8.13
C ASN A 194 9.02 8.85 -8.81
N LEU A 195 8.13 8.15 -8.13
CA LEU A 195 6.84 7.70 -8.67
C LEU A 195 7.01 6.80 -9.91
N SER A 196 8.13 6.11 -10.03
CA SER A 196 8.46 5.24 -11.17
C SER A 196 7.99 3.81 -10.91
N PHE A 197 6.71 3.63 -10.60
CA PHE A 197 6.11 2.30 -10.35
C PHE A 197 6.05 1.39 -11.60
N PHE A 198 6.66 1.81 -12.70
CA PHE A 198 6.68 1.09 -13.97
C PHE A 198 7.92 0.19 -14.16
N ASN A 199 8.86 0.25 -13.25
CA ASN A 199 10.05 -0.57 -13.31
C ASN A 199 9.90 -1.82 -12.46
N ASP A 200 10.60 -2.86 -12.80
CA ASP A 200 10.65 -4.23 -12.28
C ASP A 200 10.71 -4.39 -10.73
N MET A 201 9.92 -3.62 -9.97
CA MET A 201 9.86 -3.73 -8.50
C MET A 201 9.56 -5.15 -8.05
N ASP A 202 8.74 -5.90 -8.81
CA ASP A 202 8.50 -7.32 -8.54
C ASP A 202 9.81 -8.12 -8.45
N LYS A 203 10.77 -7.88 -9.35
CA LYS A 203 12.07 -8.57 -9.36
C LYS A 203 12.99 -8.07 -8.26
N GLU A 204 12.89 -6.78 -7.92
CA GLU A 204 13.71 -6.18 -6.86
C GLU A 204 13.22 -6.59 -5.47
N LEU A 205 11.91 -6.73 -5.27
CA LEU A 205 11.31 -7.09 -4.00
C LEU A 205 11.11 -8.60 -3.80
N ALA A 206 11.13 -9.40 -4.88
CA ALA A 206 10.96 -10.86 -4.80
C ALA A 206 12.28 -11.63 -4.72
N ASN A 207 13.37 -10.99 -4.30
CA ASN A 207 14.66 -11.68 -4.14
C ASN A 207 14.94 -11.99 -2.65
N ASP A 208 15.77 -12.98 -2.40
CA ASP A 208 16.16 -13.43 -1.05
C ASP A 208 16.83 -12.32 -0.20
N THR A 209 17.12 -11.17 -0.80
CA THR A 209 17.87 -10.08 -0.18
C THR A 209 16.96 -9.04 0.46
N ILE A 210 15.87 -8.60 -0.23
CA ILE A 210 14.91 -7.62 0.32
C ILE A 210 13.76 -8.30 1.05
N ASP A 211 13.32 -9.47 0.59
CA ASP A 211 12.23 -10.24 1.18
C ASP A 211 10.92 -9.41 1.29
N GLY A 212 10.51 -8.81 0.16
CA GLY A 212 9.20 -8.18 0.00
C GLY A 212 9.09 -6.71 0.43
N VAL A 213 7.85 -6.26 0.61
CA VAL A 213 7.49 -4.85 0.82
C VAL A 213 7.73 -4.37 2.26
N VAL A 214 7.57 -5.26 3.24
CA VAL A 214 7.65 -4.89 4.68
C VAL A 214 9.00 -4.28 5.08
N PRO A 215 10.16 -4.77 4.61
CA PRO A 215 11.44 -4.08 4.85
C PRO A 215 11.50 -2.65 4.28
N ILE A 216 10.81 -2.40 3.15
CA ILE A 216 10.72 -1.04 2.56
C ILE A 216 9.84 -0.15 3.45
N TYR A 217 8.68 -0.63 3.91
CA TYR A 217 7.88 0.12 4.89
C TYR A 217 8.67 0.47 6.14
N SER A 218 9.40 -0.51 6.70
CA SER A 218 10.19 -0.33 7.90
C SER A 218 11.26 0.76 7.73
N LEU A 219 11.95 0.76 6.61
CA LEU A 219 12.93 1.77 6.22
C LEU A 219 12.29 3.15 6.05
N LEU A 220 11.15 3.24 5.35
CA LEU A 220 10.41 4.49 5.15
C LEU A 220 9.85 5.03 6.47
N MET A 221 9.38 4.15 7.36
CA MET A 221 8.94 4.50 8.72
C MET A 221 10.10 5.10 9.53
N ALA A 222 11.30 4.50 9.48
CA ALA A 222 12.48 5.03 10.15
C ALA A 222 12.84 6.44 9.63
N ARG A 223 12.87 6.65 8.33
CA ARG A 223 13.10 7.95 7.69
C ARG A 223 12.01 8.97 8.00
N GLY A 224 10.76 8.54 8.06
CA GLY A 224 9.60 9.36 8.43
C GLY A 224 9.44 9.59 9.94
N ASN A 225 10.44 9.23 10.75
CA ASN A 225 10.38 9.30 12.22
C ASN A 225 9.15 8.60 12.81
N ARG A 226 8.85 7.38 12.33
CA ARG A 226 7.87 6.48 12.92
C ARG A 226 8.60 5.37 13.67
N LYS A 227 8.05 4.95 14.81
CA LYS A 227 8.62 3.88 15.65
C LYS A 227 7.74 2.64 15.56
N ILE A 228 8.34 1.53 15.12
CA ILE A 228 7.67 0.24 14.98
C ILE A 228 7.54 -0.41 16.36
N VAL A 229 6.33 -0.86 16.66
CA VAL A 229 5.98 -1.61 17.88
C VAL A 229 6.01 -3.11 17.62
N SER A 230 5.42 -3.53 16.48
CA SER A 230 5.39 -4.95 16.10
C SER A 230 5.20 -5.11 14.60
N ILE A 231 5.66 -6.24 14.08
CA ILE A 231 5.38 -6.73 12.73
C ILE A 231 4.91 -8.18 12.87
N LYS A 232 3.74 -8.48 12.32
CA LYS A 232 3.11 -9.80 12.44
C LYS A 232 2.53 -10.23 11.10
N GLU A 233 2.56 -11.53 10.85
CA GLU A 233 1.77 -12.12 9.77
C GLU A 233 0.31 -12.28 10.21
N VAL A 234 -0.61 -11.94 9.32
CA VAL A 234 -2.05 -12.06 9.53
C VAL A 234 -2.69 -12.78 8.35
N ARG A 235 -3.86 -13.37 8.60
CA ARG A 235 -4.74 -13.90 7.55
C ARG A 235 -6.16 -13.44 7.77
N LEU A 236 -6.95 -13.44 6.72
CA LEU A 236 -8.37 -13.16 6.78
C LEU A 236 -9.16 -14.46 6.97
N SER A 237 -10.15 -14.43 7.86
CA SER A 237 -11.17 -15.47 7.94
C SER A 237 -12.12 -15.37 6.75
N GLU A 238 -12.95 -16.38 6.50
CA GLU A 238 -14.01 -16.32 5.48
C GLU A 238 -14.99 -15.15 5.71
N ALA A 239 -15.15 -14.73 6.96
CA ALA A 239 -15.98 -13.58 7.35
C ALA A 239 -15.23 -12.23 7.26
N GLY A 240 -13.96 -12.22 6.84
CA GLY A 240 -13.13 -11.03 6.77
C GLY A 240 -12.53 -10.57 8.10
N ASP A 241 -12.45 -11.45 9.13
CA ASP A 241 -11.77 -11.11 10.39
C ASP A 241 -10.26 -11.26 10.23
N LEU A 242 -9.51 -10.32 10.81
CA LEU A 242 -8.07 -10.41 10.93
C LEU A 242 -7.67 -11.41 12.02
N ILE A 243 -6.86 -12.39 11.65
CA ILE A 243 -6.36 -13.45 12.54
C ILE A 243 -4.83 -13.42 12.47
N GLU A 244 -4.17 -13.27 13.62
CA GLU A 244 -2.71 -13.40 13.73
C GLU A 244 -2.28 -14.82 13.38
N VAL A 245 -1.32 -14.96 12.47
CA VAL A 245 -0.69 -16.23 12.13
C VAL A 245 0.43 -16.51 13.12
N ARG A 246 0.33 -17.63 13.84
CA ARG A 246 1.32 -18.04 14.84
C ARG A 246 2.22 -19.13 14.28
N LYS A 247 3.40 -19.26 14.86
CA LYS A 247 4.32 -20.33 14.51
C LYS A 247 3.67 -21.70 14.72
N GLY A 248 3.52 -22.46 13.64
CA GLY A 248 2.87 -23.77 13.64
C GLY A 248 1.44 -23.76 13.08
N ASP A 249 0.87 -22.59 12.81
CA ASP A 249 -0.42 -22.53 12.12
C ASP A 249 -0.28 -23.02 10.68
N THR A 250 -1.29 -23.71 10.20
CA THR A 250 -1.35 -24.16 8.81
C THR A 250 -1.98 -23.08 7.95
N ILE A 251 -1.18 -22.52 7.05
CA ILE A 251 -1.68 -21.64 5.98
C ILE A 251 -2.05 -22.53 4.82
N ARG A 252 -3.30 -22.45 4.37
CA ARG A 252 -3.80 -23.21 3.23
C ARG A 252 -3.56 -22.44 1.95
N ASN A 253 -3.40 -23.15 0.84
CA ASN A 253 -3.37 -22.52 -0.46
C ASN A 253 -4.74 -21.85 -0.73
N GLY A 254 -4.75 -20.53 -0.94
CA GLY A 254 -5.97 -19.71 -1.09
C GLY A 254 -6.34 -18.89 0.14
N ASP A 255 -5.67 -19.07 1.28
CA ASP A 255 -5.83 -18.13 2.41
C ASP A 255 -5.33 -16.75 2.00
N CYS A 256 -6.11 -15.72 2.29
CA CYS A 256 -5.68 -14.34 2.12
C CYS A 256 -4.77 -13.96 3.29
N THR A 257 -3.47 -14.03 3.06
CA THR A 257 -2.46 -13.64 4.05
C THR A 257 -1.95 -12.23 3.79
N GLY A 258 -1.47 -11.58 4.86
CA GLY A 258 -0.92 -10.25 4.82
C GLY A 258 0.01 -10.01 5.99
N MET A 259 0.46 -8.77 6.10
CA MET A 259 1.29 -8.31 7.21
C MET A 259 0.61 -7.18 7.95
N GLU A 260 0.71 -7.21 9.27
CA GLU A 260 0.35 -6.14 10.18
C GLU A 260 1.63 -5.46 10.69
N VAL A 261 1.70 -4.14 10.55
CA VAL A 261 2.78 -3.32 11.10
C VAL A 261 2.17 -2.30 12.05
N CYS A 262 2.39 -2.44 13.35
CA CYS A 262 1.99 -1.46 14.36
C CYS A 262 3.11 -0.47 14.59
N PHE A 263 2.79 0.83 14.56
CA PHE A 263 3.77 1.89 14.70
C PHE A 263 3.15 3.13 15.35
N PHE A 264 3.98 4.08 15.75
CA PHE A 264 3.53 5.37 16.27
C PHE A 264 4.51 6.50 15.91
N ARG A 265 4.05 7.74 16.01
CA ARG A 265 4.89 8.93 15.91
C ARG A 265 5.39 9.32 17.31
N PRO A 266 6.69 9.48 17.54
CA PRO A 266 7.22 9.97 18.81
C PRO A 266 6.55 11.26 19.25
N GLY A 267 6.23 11.34 20.54
CA GLY A 267 5.52 12.48 21.12
C GLY A 267 3.99 12.36 21.05
N THR A 268 3.45 11.27 20.49
CA THR A 268 2.02 10.96 20.52
C THR A 268 1.74 9.66 21.28
N SER A 269 0.53 9.51 21.80
CA SER A 269 0.03 8.24 22.39
C SER A 269 -0.78 7.40 21.40
N ARG A 270 -0.83 7.81 20.13
CA ARG A 270 -1.65 7.17 19.10
C ARG A 270 -0.88 6.03 18.45
N LEU A 271 -1.40 4.80 18.61
CA LEU A 271 -0.95 3.64 17.87
C LEU A 271 -1.64 3.62 16.50
N GLN A 272 -0.85 3.47 15.45
CA GLN A 272 -1.32 3.35 14.07
C GLN A 272 -0.99 1.94 13.55
N THR A 273 -1.82 1.39 12.68
CA THR A 273 -1.64 0.06 12.12
C THR A 273 -1.68 0.11 10.61
N LEU A 274 -0.69 -0.52 9.98
CA LEU A 274 -0.67 -0.75 8.54
C LEU A 274 -0.89 -2.23 8.27
N TYR A 275 -1.89 -2.54 7.46
CA TYR A 275 -2.10 -3.85 6.87
C TYR A 275 -1.68 -3.83 5.41
N TYR A 276 -0.92 -4.82 5.00
CA TYR A 276 -0.57 -5.02 3.60
C TYR A 276 -0.99 -6.42 3.14
N PHE A 277 -1.71 -6.49 2.03
CA PHE A 277 -2.12 -7.73 1.40
C PHE A 277 -1.53 -7.83 -0.01
N CYS A 278 -0.82 -8.93 -0.29
CA CYS A 278 -0.33 -9.26 -1.62
C CYS A 278 -1.41 -10.08 -2.33
N THR A 279 -2.21 -9.44 -3.18
CA THR A 279 -3.33 -10.14 -3.84
C THR A 279 -3.81 -9.40 -5.08
N ASP A 280 -4.36 -10.16 -6.02
CA ASP A 280 -5.06 -9.62 -7.19
C ASP A 280 -6.44 -9.08 -6.78
N ILE A 281 -6.70 -7.81 -7.13
CA ILE A 281 -7.98 -7.12 -6.89
C ILE A 281 -8.77 -6.86 -8.18
N SER A 282 -8.42 -7.53 -9.27
CA SER A 282 -9.30 -7.65 -10.44
C SER A 282 -10.62 -8.32 -10.07
N ASN A 283 -11.60 -8.27 -10.97
CA ASN A 283 -12.89 -8.95 -10.76
C ASN A 283 -12.73 -10.45 -10.51
N GLU A 284 -11.78 -11.08 -11.20
CA GLU A 284 -11.46 -12.51 -11.03
C GLU A 284 -10.74 -12.74 -9.70
N GLY A 285 -9.77 -11.88 -9.35
CA GLY A 285 -9.05 -11.94 -8.09
C GLY A 285 -9.99 -11.78 -6.89
N LEU A 286 -10.87 -10.79 -6.90
CA LEU A 286 -11.87 -10.59 -5.84
C LEU A 286 -12.90 -11.73 -5.78
N GLN A 287 -13.26 -12.33 -6.91
CA GLN A 287 -14.13 -13.50 -6.92
C GLN A 287 -13.47 -14.73 -6.27
N ALA A 288 -12.17 -14.89 -6.48
CA ALA A 288 -11.39 -15.96 -5.88
C ALA A 288 -11.09 -15.70 -4.39
N ASN A 289 -10.95 -14.44 -3.99
CA ASN A 289 -10.58 -14.03 -2.64
C ASN A 289 -11.78 -13.43 -1.87
N LYS A 290 -12.75 -14.27 -1.56
CA LYS A 290 -13.94 -13.86 -0.78
C LYS A 290 -13.61 -13.28 0.61
N PRO A 291 -12.62 -13.79 1.35
CA PRO A 291 -12.18 -13.18 2.61
C PRO A 291 -11.81 -11.71 2.49
N LEU A 292 -11.08 -11.33 1.43
CA LEU A 292 -10.73 -9.93 1.19
C LEU A 292 -11.96 -9.07 0.91
N GLN A 293 -12.88 -9.58 0.10
CA GLN A 293 -14.14 -8.86 -0.17
C GLN A 293 -14.94 -8.65 1.12
N ALA A 294 -15.08 -9.70 1.95
CA ALA A 294 -15.75 -9.61 3.23
C ALA A 294 -15.05 -8.63 4.21
N PHE A 295 -13.72 -8.56 4.18
CA PHE A 295 -12.95 -7.59 4.96
C PHE A 295 -13.24 -6.15 4.51
N MET A 296 -13.20 -5.87 3.20
CA MET A 296 -13.49 -4.54 2.66
C MET A 296 -14.96 -4.14 2.88
N ASP A 297 -15.90 -5.08 2.84
CA ASP A 297 -17.31 -4.82 3.09
C ASP A 297 -17.60 -4.35 4.53
N ARG A 298 -16.64 -4.55 5.45
CA ARG A 298 -16.71 -4.08 6.84
C ARG A 298 -16.17 -2.68 7.06
N PHE A 299 -15.62 -2.04 6.05
CA PHE A 299 -15.18 -0.65 6.17
C PHE A 299 -16.36 0.24 6.54
N ASP A 300 -16.14 1.07 7.55
CA ASP A 300 -17.08 2.12 7.91
C ASP A 300 -17.00 3.22 6.84
N THR A 301 -18.06 3.40 6.09
CA THR A 301 -18.11 4.32 4.95
C THR A 301 -17.81 5.76 5.39
N GLU A 302 -18.37 6.21 6.52
CA GLU A 302 -18.17 7.58 7.01
C GLU A 302 -16.73 7.84 7.48
N ALA A 303 -16.06 6.79 7.97
CA ALA A 303 -14.72 6.88 8.53
C ALA A 303 -13.61 6.38 7.59
N THR A 304 -13.94 6.05 6.33
CA THR A 304 -12.96 5.55 5.35
C THR A 304 -12.70 6.57 4.27
N ALA A 305 -11.42 6.89 4.06
CA ALA A 305 -10.92 7.58 2.87
C ALA A 305 -10.18 6.58 1.96
N THR A 306 -10.32 6.74 0.66
CA THR A 306 -9.52 5.98 -0.32
C THR A 306 -8.52 6.89 -1.00
N PHE A 307 -7.30 6.40 -1.14
CA PHE A 307 -6.21 7.04 -1.85
C PHE A 307 -5.81 6.19 -3.05
N VAL A 308 -5.88 6.74 -4.26
CA VAL A 308 -5.50 6.03 -5.48
C VAL A 308 -4.55 6.90 -6.29
N LYS A 309 -3.30 6.55 -6.24
CA LYS A 309 -2.23 7.18 -7.00
C LYS A 309 -1.54 6.13 -7.86
N SER A 310 -1.28 6.47 -9.11
CA SER A 310 -0.53 5.59 -10.01
C SER A 310 -1.21 4.24 -10.29
N ALA A 311 -2.55 4.23 -10.39
CA ALA A 311 -3.31 3.03 -10.76
C ALA A 311 -3.04 2.57 -12.21
N SER A 312 -2.23 3.32 -12.98
CA SER A 312 -1.85 3.01 -14.36
C SER A 312 -3.04 2.74 -15.27
N TYR A 313 -4.15 3.45 -15.01
CA TYR A 313 -5.43 3.33 -15.73
C TYR A 313 -6.15 1.97 -15.57
N LEU A 314 -5.74 1.12 -14.64
CA LEU A 314 -6.44 -0.15 -14.34
C LEU A 314 -7.91 0.09 -13.96
N MET A 315 -8.18 1.20 -13.28
CA MET A 315 -9.55 1.57 -12.89
C MET A 315 -10.47 1.93 -14.07
N HIS A 316 -9.92 2.09 -15.28
CA HIS A 316 -10.70 2.28 -16.51
C HIS A 316 -11.14 0.95 -17.12
N GLU A 317 -10.49 -0.17 -16.75
CA GLU A 317 -10.78 -1.47 -17.32
C GLU A 317 -12.05 -2.09 -16.70
N PRO A 318 -12.90 -2.76 -17.51
CA PRO A 318 -14.06 -3.50 -17.00
C PRO A 318 -13.68 -4.59 -15.98
N SER A 319 -12.48 -5.16 -16.10
CA SER A 319 -11.94 -6.17 -15.18
C SER A 319 -11.66 -5.66 -13.76
N PHE A 320 -11.74 -4.36 -13.51
CA PHE A 320 -11.59 -3.73 -12.21
C PHE A 320 -12.87 -3.02 -11.72
N SER A 321 -14.03 -3.33 -12.32
CA SER A 321 -15.30 -2.69 -11.96
C SER A 321 -15.69 -2.97 -10.50
N ARG A 322 -15.46 -4.16 -9.97
CA ARG A 322 -15.83 -4.53 -8.60
C ARG A 322 -15.05 -3.73 -7.55
N ILE A 323 -13.73 -3.58 -7.73
CA ILE A 323 -12.95 -2.77 -6.78
C ILE A 323 -13.34 -1.31 -6.87
N ARG A 324 -13.60 -0.78 -8.08
CA ARG A 324 -14.10 0.57 -8.29
C ARG A 324 -15.43 0.81 -7.58
N GLU A 325 -16.40 -0.10 -7.74
CA GLU A 325 -17.69 -0.06 -7.03
C GLU A 325 -17.51 -0.16 -5.50
N THR A 326 -16.59 -0.99 -5.03
CA THR A 326 -16.29 -1.11 -3.59
C THR A 326 -15.75 0.21 -3.05
N ILE A 327 -14.83 0.86 -3.75
CA ILE A 327 -14.31 2.18 -3.35
C ILE A 327 -15.44 3.20 -3.28
N LEU A 328 -16.23 3.33 -4.34
CA LEU A 328 -17.33 4.31 -4.40
C LEU A 328 -18.40 4.08 -3.34
N ARG A 329 -18.63 2.84 -2.95
CA ARG A 329 -19.62 2.47 -1.93
C ARG A 329 -19.09 2.57 -0.49
N LYS A 330 -17.77 2.44 -0.29
CA LYS A 330 -17.16 2.27 1.04
C LYS A 330 -16.26 3.43 1.44
N SER A 331 -16.22 4.50 0.66
CA SER A 331 -15.42 5.67 1.00
C SER A 331 -16.27 6.92 1.13
N SER A 332 -16.01 7.71 2.15
CA SER A 332 -16.56 9.07 2.27
C SER A 332 -15.72 10.10 1.53
N ALA A 333 -14.52 9.74 1.12
CA ALA A 333 -13.67 10.57 0.27
C ALA A 333 -12.74 9.70 -0.57
N VAL A 334 -12.51 10.13 -1.82
CA VAL A 334 -11.53 9.54 -2.73
C VAL A 334 -10.57 10.63 -3.16
N ILE A 335 -9.27 10.42 -2.93
CA ILE A 335 -8.19 11.28 -3.42
C ILE A 335 -7.42 10.49 -4.46
N GLN A 336 -7.35 11.03 -5.67
CA GLN A 336 -6.80 10.30 -6.80
C GLN A 336 -6.11 11.19 -7.83
N ASP A 337 -5.28 10.59 -8.67
CA ASP A 337 -4.79 11.18 -9.92
C ASP A 337 -5.67 10.75 -11.12
N ASP A 338 -5.33 11.24 -12.31
CA ASP A 338 -6.05 10.98 -13.56
C ASP A 338 -6.02 9.51 -14.03
N SER A 339 -5.10 8.70 -13.51
CA SER A 339 -4.98 7.28 -13.86
C SER A 339 -5.93 6.37 -13.07
N SER A 340 -6.72 6.94 -12.18
CA SER A 340 -7.57 6.22 -11.22
C SER A 340 -9.00 6.06 -11.74
N ILE A 341 -9.99 6.18 -10.88
CA ILE A 341 -11.41 6.01 -11.25
C ILE A 341 -11.81 7.09 -12.26
N PRO A 342 -12.37 6.74 -13.43
CA PRO A 342 -12.86 7.72 -14.39
C PRO A 342 -13.88 8.68 -13.79
N LEU A 343 -13.83 9.96 -14.20
CA LEU A 343 -14.75 10.99 -13.71
C LEU A 343 -16.21 10.58 -13.92
N SER A 344 -16.52 9.96 -15.05
CA SER A 344 -17.87 9.48 -15.39
C SER A 344 -18.42 8.38 -14.44
N CYS A 345 -17.60 7.80 -13.58
CA CYS A 345 -18.03 6.86 -12.56
C CYS A 345 -18.51 7.50 -11.27
N PHE A 346 -18.26 8.80 -11.10
CA PHE A 346 -18.73 9.56 -9.93
C PHE A 346 -20.09 10.17 -10.23
N ASP A 347 -21.11 9.69 -9.53
CA ASP A 347 -22.45 10.25 -9.63
C ASP A 347 -22.47 11.68 -9.07
N PRO A 348 -22.79 12.72 -9.85
CA PRO A 348 -22.78 14.10 -9.38
C PRO A 348 -23.85 14.40 -8.31
N GLU A 349 -24.87 13.54 -8.14
CA GLU A 349 -25.82 13.65 -7.03
C GLU A 349 -25.23 13.19 -5.71
N MET A 350 -24.21 12.32 -5.74
CA MET A 350 -23.55 11.75 -4.56
C MET A 350 -22.17 12.34 -4.31
N TRP A 351 -21.47 12.79 -5.35
CA TRP A 351 -20.05 13.13 -5.25
C TRP A 351 -19.77 14.57 -5.68
N THR A 352 -19.12 15.32 -4.82
CA THR A 352 -18.55 16.62 -5.14
C THR A 352 -17.10 16.47 -5.57
N VAL A 353 -16.78 16.89 -6.79
CA VAL A 353 -15.41 16.81 -7.34
C VAL A 353 -14.71 18.15 -7.21
N THR A 354 -13.53 18.16 -6.59
CA THR A 354 -12.61 19.31 -6.56
C THR A 354 -11.37 18.96 -7.37
N LEU A 355 -11.07 19.77 -8.38
CA LEU A 355 -9.93 19.58 -9.27
C LEU A 355 -8.72 20.38 -8.79
N TYR A 356 -7.52 19.80 -8.95
CA TYR A 356 -6.25 20.42 -8.59
C TYR A 356 -5.23 20.26 -9.71
N GLY A 357 -4.48 21.32 -10.00
CA GLY A 357 -3.45 21.31 -11.03
C GLY A 357 -4.00 21.39 -12.44
N THR A 358 -3.43 20.63 -13.37
CA THR A 358 -3.80 20.65 -14.79
C THR A 358 -3.88 19.26 -15.35
N PHE A 359 -4.87 19.02 -16.20
CA PHE A 359 -5.00 17.79 -16.97
C PHE A 359 -5.52 18.09 -18.37
N TYR A 360 -4.93 17.45 -19.39
CA TYR A 360 -5.36 17.56 -20.79
C TYR A 360 -5.62 16.20 -21.44
N LYS A 361 -4.76 15.24 -21.15
CA LYS A 361 -4.81 13.89 -21.72
C LYS A 361 -3.96 12.94 -20.89
N PRO A 362 -4.23 11.62 -20.96
CA PRO A 362 -3.36 10.61 -20.38
C PRO A 362 -1.92 10.70 -20.93
N ILE A 363 -0.96 10.16 -20.18
CA ILE A 363 0.40 10.00 -20.70
C ILE A 363 0.40 9.14 -21.96
N SER A 364 1.37 9.35 -22.85
CA SER A 364 1.38 8.73 -24.19
C SER A 364 1.26 7.20 -24.20
N ALA A 365 1.75 6.53 -23.15
CA ALA A 365 1.66 5.07 -23.00
C ALA A 365 0.22 4.57 -22.78
N PHE A 366 -0.69 5.44 -22.32
CA PHE A 366 -2.08 5.13 -21.98
C PHE A 366 -3.08 6.03 -22.72
N SER A 367 -2.71 6.48 -23.93
CA SER A 367 -3.53 7.42 -24.73
C SER A 367 -4.93 6.91 -25.07
N GLN A 368 -5.17 5.59 -25.01
CA GLN A 368 -6.47 4.96 -25.19
C GLN A 368 -7.48 5.28 -24.07
N TYR A 369 -6.99 5.70 -22.89
CA TYR A 369 -7.84 6.02 -21.73
C TYR A 369 -8.15 7.53 -21.67
N SER A 370 -8.56 8.11 -22.80
CA SER A 370 -8.97 9.51 -22.84
C SER A 370 -10.27 9.72 -22.06
N GLN A 371 -10.31 10.82 -21.30
CA GLN A 371 -11.49 11.26 -20.54
C GLN A 371 -11.87 12.67 -21.03
N PRO A 372 -12.70 12.79 -22.11
CA PRO A 372 -13.13 14.10 -22.60
C PRO A 372 -13.82 14.96 -21.53
N GLU A 373 -14.68 14.35 -20.72
CA GLU A 373 -15.38 15.00 -19.62
C GLU A 373 -14.42 15.55 -18.54
N LEU A 374 -13.36 14.82 -18.20
CA LEU A 374 -12.34 15.29 -17.26
C LEU A 374 -11.54 16.45 -17.85
N ARG A 375 -11.16 16.35 -19.12
CA ARG A 375 -10.47 17.44 -19.83
C ARG A 375 -11.33 18.70 -19.83
N ASP A 376 -12.61 18.58 -20.16
CA ASP A 376 -13.54 19.70 -20.25
C ASP A 376 -13.78 20.29 -18.85
N ALA A 377 -13.87 19.47 -17.80
CA ALA A 377 -13.96 19.93 -16.43
C ALA A 377 -12.73 20.75 -16.00
N TYR A 378 -11.51 20.37 -16.42
CA TYR A 378 -10.30 21.16 -16.17
C TYR A 378 -10.22 22.45 -17.01
N GLN A 379 -10.73 22.44 -18.23
CA GLN A 379 -10.67 23.60 -19.14
C GLN A 379 -11.76 24.63 -18.86
N LEU A 380 -12.95 24.19 -18.48
CA LEU A 380 -14.12 25.04 -18.26
C LEU A 380 -14.37 25.35 -16.78
N GLY A 381 -13.78 24.56 -15.87
CA GLY A 381 -13.87 24.75 -14.44
C GLY A 381 -12.82 25.72 -13.90
N ASP A 382 -12.72 25.77 -12.59
CA ASP A 382 -11.73 26.57 -11.85
C ASP A 382 -10.87 25.63 -10.98
N PRO A 383 -9.94 24.87 -11.59
CA PRO A 383 -9.09 23.96 -10.83
C PRO A 383 -8.16 24.72 -9.90
N LYS A 384 -8.12 24.29 -8.63
CA LYS A 384 -7.24 24.89 -7.63
C LYS A 384 -5.76 24.67 -7.99
N PRO A 385 -4.88 25.63 -7.72
CA PRO A 385 -3.46 25.48 -8.01
C PRO A 385 -2.84 24.35 -7.17
N LEU A 386 -1.96 23.56 -7.79
CA LEU A 386 -1.21 22.50 -7.14
C LEU A 386 0.28 22.84 -7.10
N ASN A 387 0.88 22.83 -5.91
CA ASN A 387 2.28 23.22 -5.68
C ASN A 387 3.28 22.09 -5.80
N PHE A 388 2.86 20.90 -6.21
CA PHE A 388 3.71 19.72 -6.42
C PHE A 388 3.30 18.99 -7.70
N ARG A 389 4.18 18.15 -8.25
CA ARG A 389 4.04 17.59 -9.60
C ARG A 389 3.01 16.47 -9.76
N ILE A 390 2.24 16.16 -8.75
CA ILE A 390 1.25 15.11 -8.80
C ILE A 390 -0.11 15.77 -8.95
N GLY A 391 -0.83 15.45 -10.02
CA GLY A 391 -2.21 15.92 -10.21
C GLY A 391 -3.14 15.16 -9.27
N TYR A 392 -3.92 15.90 -8.48
CA TYR A 392 -4.94 15.31 -7.61
C TYR A 392 -6.29 15.90 -7.87
N ALA A 393 -7.30 15.04 -7.91
CA ALA A 393 -8.68 15.39 -7.73
C ALA A 393 -9.12 14.89 -6.35
N ARG A 394 -9.80 15.73 -5.58
CA ARG A 394 -10.52 15.35 -4.38
C ARG A 394 -11.97 15.13 -4.75
N GLN A 395 -12.50 13.99 -4.34
CA GLN A 395 -13.90 13.64 -4.52
C GLN A 395 -14.43 13.21 -3.15
N SER A 396 -15.47 13.89 -2.67
CA SER A 396 -16.12 13.61 -1.41
C SER A 396 -17.60 13.39 -1.61
N ASN A 397 -18.17 12.44 -0.87
CA ASN A 397 -19.61 12.23 -0.78
C ASN A 397 -20.33 13.48 -0.29
#